data_7c2ba5db6ad9163dba17b50af7eac23b
#
_entry.id   7c2ba5db6ad9163dba17b50af7eac23b
#
_cell.length_a   1.000
_cell.length_b   1.000
_cell.length_c   1.000
_cell.angle_alpha   90.00
_cell.angle_beta   90.00
_cell.angle_gamma   90.00
#
_symmetry.space_group_name_H-M   'P 1'
#
loop_
_entity.id
_entity.type
_entity.pdbx_description
1 polymer ?
#
loop_
_entity_poly.entity_id
_entity_poly.type
_entity_poly.pdbx_seq_one_letter_code
_entity_poly.pdbx_strand_id
1 'polypeptide(L)'
;MELRDGDTIDFAGLHLPVRILRGHTPGGAALIATVEGITNLFVGDSLFPGGLGKTTSEGDFVRLYKDVTGRIFDEFPDNAIVRPGHGKPTTLGEERPKLGDWWERRW
;
A
#
# COMPACT_ATOMS: atom_id res chain seq x y z
N MET A 1 -20.79 2.46 1.28
CA MET A 1 -20.17 1.68 2.37
C MET A 1 -18.83 2.26 2.71
N GLU A 2 -18.60 2.56 3.96
CA GLU A 2 -17.32 3.11 4.41
C GLU A 2 -16.40 1.98 4.85
N LEU A 3 -15.20 1.93 4.26
CA LEU A 3 -14.20 0.93 4.60
C LEU A 3 -13.30 1.44 5.73
N ARG A 4 -12.93 0.54 6.63
CA ARG A 4 -12.02 0.83 7.74
C ARG A 4 -10.83 -0.12 7.69
N ASP A 5 -9.73 0.31 8.28
CA ASP A 5 -8.55 -0.54 8.39
C ASP A 5 -8.91 -1.82 9.14
N GLY A 6 -8.49 -2.95 8.58
CA GLY A 6 -8.80 -4.26 9.13
C GLY A 6 -10.12 -4.86 8.67
N ASP A 7 -10.94 -4.11 7.93
CA ASP A 7 -12.16 -4.66 7.32
C ASP A 7 -11.81 -5.73 6.29
N THR A 8 -12.80 -6.54 5.93
CA THR A 8 -12.67 -7.54 4.89
C THR A 8 -13.79 -7.34 3.87
N ILE A 9 -13.44 -7.34 2.59
CA ILE A 9 -14.42 -7.30 1.51
C ILE A 9 -14.56 -8.69 0.93
N ASP A 10 -15.80 -9.14 0.75
CA ASP A 10 -16.11 -10.39 0.05
C ASP A 10 -16.38 -10.09 -1.41
N PHE A 11 -15.61 -10.70 -2.29
CA PHE A 11 -15.76 -10.51 -3.74
C PHE A 11 -15.49 -11.82 -4.46
N ALA A 12 -16.44 -12.27 -5.26
CA ALA A 12 -16.30 -13.48 -6.08
C ALA A 12 -15.86 -14.71 -5.26
N GLY A 13 -16.35 -14.83 -4.02
CA GLY A 13 -15.99 -15.93 -3.13
C GLY A 13 -14.66 -15.77 -2.41
N LEU A 14 -13.99 -14.63 -2.61
CA LEU A 14 -12.73 -14.31 -1.93
C LEU A 14 -12.97 -13.37 -0.75
N HIS A 15 -12.21 -13.57 0.31
CA HIS A 15 -12.19 -12.65 1.45
C HIS A 15 -10.94 -11.78 1.30
N LEU A 16 -11.14 -10.48 1.06
CA LEU A 16 -10.06 -9.53 0.80
C LEU A 16 -9.88 -8.59 1.99
N PRO A 17 -8.87 -8.82 2.85
CA PRO A 17 -8.58 -7.87 3.92
C PRO A 17 -8.24 -6.49 3.37
N VAL A 18 -8.59 -5.46 4.14
CA VAL A 18 -8.43 -4.06 3.76
C VAL A 18 -7.42 -3.39 4.68
N ARG A 19 -6.53 -2.59 4.10
CA ARG A 19 -5.65 -1.67 4.84
C ARG A 19 -5.92 -0.26 4.36
N ILE A 20 -6.11 0.67 5.26
CA ILE A 20 -6.34 2.06 4.91
C ILE A 20 -5.00 2.79 4.85
N LEU A 21 -4.73 3.44 3.72
CA LEU A 21 -3.50 4.19 3.45
C LEU A 21 -3.89 5.64 3.19
N ARG A 22 -3.74 6.49 4.21
CA ARG A 22 -4.15 7.89 4.13
C ARG A 22 -3.02 8.76 3.60
N GLY A 23 -3.35 9.88 3.00
CA GLY A 23 -2.39 10.90 2.58
C GLY A 23 -2.44 11.24 1.09
N HIS A 24 -2.48 10.24 0.19
CA HIS A 24 -2.69 10.50 -1.24
C HIS A 24 -4.14 10.93 -1.48
N THR A 25 -5.08 10.15 -0.95
CA THR A 25 -6.50 10.51 -0.90
C THR A 25 -7.04 10.22 0.50
N PRO A 26 -8.03 10.96 0.98
CA PRO A 26 -8.69 10.61 2.24
C PRO A 26 -9.32 9.21 2.13
N GLY A 27 -8.94 8.30 3.02
CA GLY A 27 -9.51 6.97 3.04
C GLY A 27 -9.08 6.05 1.91
N GLY A 28 -7.93 6.28 1.29
CA GLY A 28 -7.38 5.37 0.30
C GLY A 28 -7.21 3.96 0.88
N ALA A 29 -7.59 2.92 0.12
CA ALA A 29 -7.60 1.55 0.62
C ALA A 29 -6.70 0.65 -0.22
N ALA A 30 -5.99 -0.26 0.46
CA ALA A 30 -5.30 -1.37 -0.16
C ALA A 30 -6.11 -2.64 0.08
N LEU A 31 -6.27 -3.46 -0.94
CA LEU A 31 -6.90 -4.77 -0.85
C LEU A 31 -5.83 -5.84 -0.93
N ILE A 32 -5.99 -6.90 -0.15
CA ILE A 32 -5.00 -7.96 -0.03
C ILE A 32 -5.60 -9.26 -0.54
N ALA A 33 -4.98 -9.88 -1.52
CA ALA A 33 -5.40 -11.17 -2.06
C ALA A 33 -4.23 -12.14 -2.05
N THR A 34 -4.39 -13.28 -1.38
CA THR A 34 -3.38 -14.32 -1.37
C THR A 34 -3.77 -15.41 -2.36
N VAL A 35 -2.94 -15.65 -3.36
CA VAL A 35 -3.16 -16.63 -4.41
C VAL A 35 -1.96 -17.56 -4.46
N GLU A 36 -2.19 -18.86 -4.29
CA GLU A 36 -1.14 -19.89 -4.31
C GLU A 36 0.02 -19.58 -3.36
N GLY A 37 -0.31 -19.05 -2.19
CA GLY A 37 0.68 -18.70 -1.16
C GLY A 37 1.39 -17.38 -1.39
N ILE A 38 1.10 -16.66 -2.47
CA ILE A 38 1.70 -15.35 -2.75
C ILE A 38 0.70 -14.24 -2.42
N THR A 39 1.12 -13.29 -1.61
CA THR A 39 0.31 -12.14 -1.26
C THR A 39 0.38 -11.08 -2.36
N ASN A 40 -0.79 -10.63 -2.83
CA ASN A 40 -0.92 -9.56 -3.80
C ASN A 40 -1.57 -8.35 -3.09
N LEU A 41 -0.93 -7.19 -3.20
CA LEU A 41 -1.37 -5.96 -2.56
C LEU A 41 -1.85 -4.98 -3.63
N PHE A 42 -3.16 -4.77 -3.70
CA PHE A 42 -3.76 -3.81 -4.64
C PHE A 42 -3.85 -2.46 -3.93
N VAL A 43 -2.88 -1.60 -4.19
CA VAL A 43 -2.66 -0.37 -3.40
C VAL A 43 -3.19 0.90 -4.07
N GLY A 44 -3.79 0.78 -5.26
CA GLY A 44 -4.24 1.96 -5.99
C GLY A 44 -3.06 2.89 -6.27
N ASP A 45 -3.23 4.17 -5.98
CA ASP A 45 -2.21 5.18 -6.24
C ASP A 45 -1.38 5.55 -5.01
N SER A 46 -1.42 4.73 -3.95
CA SER A 46 -0.70 5.01 -2.70
C SER A 46 0.77 4.61 -2.73
N LEU A 47 1.12 3.59 -3.53
CA LEU A 47 2.47 3.06 -3.59
C LEU A 47 2.79 2.63 -5.02
N PHE A 48 3.96 3.03 -5.52
CA PHE A 48 4.44 2.70 -6.86
C PHE A 48 5.87 2.19 -6.81
N PRO A 49 6.37 1.52 -7.84
CA PRO A 49 7.81 1.29 -7.96
C PRO A 49 8.56 2.62 -7.89
N GLY A 50 9.42 2.75 -6.88
CA GLY A 50 10.24 3.93 -6.70
C GLY A 50 9.67 5.05 -5.84
N GLY A 51 8.44 4.91 -5.31
CA GLY A 51 7.92 5.95 -4.44
C GLY A 51 6.48 5.79 -4.00
N LEU A 52 6.06 6.73 -3.19
CA LEU A 52 4.67 6.82 -2.71
C LEU A 52 3.82 7.66 -3.66
N GLY A 53 2.51 7.54 -3.52
CA GLY A 53 1.57 8.38 -4.24
C GLY A 53 1.74 9.86 -3.89
N LYS A 54 1.37 10.73 -4.82
CA LYS A 54 1.49 12.18 -4.64
C LYS A 54 0.68 12.66 -3.45
N THR A 55 1.27 13.52 -2.65
CA THR A 55 0.60 14.16 -1.52
C THR A 55 0.64 15.68 -1.69
N THR A 56 -0.32 16.38 -1.06
CA THR A 56 -0.48 17.83 -1.24
C THR A 56 0.13 18.63 -0.09
N SER A 57 0.55 17.97 1.00
CA SER A 57 1.17 18.63 2.13
C SER A 57 2.17 17.67 2.79
N GLU A 58 3.08 18.24 3.58
CA GLU A 58 4.04 17.44 4.34
C GLU A 58 3.32 16.55 5.36
N GLY A 59 2.27 17.05 5.99
CA GLY A 59 1.46 16.24 6.91
C GLY A 59 0.82 15.04 6.23
N ASP A 60 0.32 15.20 5.01
CA ASP A 60 -0.23 14.10 4.23
C ASP A 60 0.85 13.10 3.84
N PHE A 61 2.04 13.56 3.48
CA PHE A 61 3.16 12.66 3.19
C PHE A 61 3.52 11.83 4.43
N VAL A 62 3.67 12.46 5.57
CA VAL A 62 4.02 11.75 6.81
C VAL A 62 2.97 10.69 7.14
N ARG A 63 1.69 11.02 6.96
CA ARG A 63 0.60 10.09 7.20
C ARG A 63 0.65 8.89 6.25
N LEU A 64 0.82 9.15 4.95
CA LEU A 64 0.93 8.08 3.96
C LEU A 64 2.15 7.21 4.21
N TYR A 65 3.30 7.81 4.49
CA TYR A 65 4.53 7.07 4.78
C TYR A 65 4.35 6.15 5.99
N LYS A 66 3.76 6.65 7.07
CA LYS A 66 3.51 5.85 8.26
C LYS A 66 2.52 4.73 8.01
N ASP A 67 1.45 4.99 7.26
CA ASP A 67 0.46 3.97 6.95
C ASP A 67 1.06 2.89 6.04
N VAL A 68 1.83 3.27 5.02
CA VAL A 68 2.47 2.31 4.12
C VAL A 68 3.50 1.47 4.87
N THR A 69 4.36 2.09 5.68
CA THR A 69 5.36 1.33 6.43
C THR A 69 4.72 0.43 7.49
N GLY A 70 3.80 0.95 8.28
CA GLY A 70 3.20 0.20 9.38
C GLY A 70 2.16 -0.83 8.95
N ARG A 71 1.40 -0.56 7.89
CA ARG A 71 0.29 -1.42 7.46
C ARG A 71 0.64 -2.31 6.28
N ILE A 72 1.70 -2.04 5.57
CA ILE A 72 2.13 -2.81 4.40
C ILE A 72 3.51 -3.43 4.63
N PHE A 73 4.57 -2.61 4.74
CA PHE A 73 5.92 -3.15 4.83
C PHE A 73 6.18 -3.95 6.11
N ASP A 74 5.63 -3.54 7.24
CA ASP A 74 5.84 -4.25 8.50
C ASP A 74 5.01 -5.53 8.62
N GLU A 75 3.92 -5.65 7.87
CA GLU A 75 2.98 -6.77 7.98
C GLU A 75 3.15 -7.85 6.92
N PHE A 76 3.84 -7.56 5.82
CA PHE A 76 3.94 -8.49 4.69
C PHE A 76 5.40 -8.78 4.32
N PRO A 77 5.67 -9.98 3.77
CA PRO A 77 7.05 -10.37 3.44
C PRO A 77 7.54 -9.72 2.15
N ASP A 78 8.83 -9.87 1.89
CA ASP A 78 9.47 -9.29 0.71
C ASP A 78 8.92 -9.81 -0.61
N ASN A 79 8.40 -11.04 -0.64
CA ASN A 79 7.83 -11.61 -1.86
C ASN A 79 6.40 -11.16 -2.16
N ALA A 80 5.80 -10.34 -1.30
CA ALA A 80 4.49 -9.78 -1.57
C ALA A 80 4.56 -8.89 -2.81
N ILE A 81 3.60 -9.06 -3.73
CA ILE A 81 3.55 -8.31 -4.99
C ILE A 81 2.71 -7.08 -4.79
N VAL A 82 3.27 -5.92 -5.11
CA VAL A 82 2.56 -4.63 -5.07
C VAL A 82 1.99 -4.36 -6.46
N ARG A 83 0.67 -4.18 -6.52
CA ARG A 83 -0.03 -3.88 -7.78
C ARG A 83 -0.66 -2.49 -7.68
N PRO A 84 0.00 -1.47 -8.23
CA PRO A 84 -0.56 -0.11 -8.24
C PRO A 84 -1.74 0.01 -9.20
N GLY A 85 -2.49 1.10 -9.09
CA GLY A 85 -3.61 1.37 -9.98
C GLY A 85 -3.19 1.63 -11.43
N HIS A 86 -1.96 2.11 -11.62
CA HIS A 86 -1.34 2.26 -12.94
C HIS A 86 0.12 1.84 -12.86
N GLY A 87 0.69 1.53 -14.03
CA GLY A 87 2.09 1.18 -14.12
C GLY A 87 2.37 -0.27 -13.78
N LYS A 88 3.64 -0.58 -13.61
CA LYS A 88 4.10 -1.95 -13.44
C LYS A 88 4.01 -2.39 -11.98
N PRO A 89 3.80 -3.69 -11.72
CA PRO A 89 3.92 -4.22 -10.37
C PRO A 89 5.37 -4.25 -9.90
N THR A 90 5.53 -4.29 -8.57
CA THR A 90 6.83 -4.47 -7.93
C THR A 90 6.66 -5.42 -6.75
N THR A 91 7.71 -5.61 -5.95
CA THR A 91 7.64 -6.39 -4.71
C THR A 91 8.06 -5.52 -3.54
N LEU A 92 7.63 -5.89 -2.33
CA LEU A 92 8.09 -5.19 -1.14
C LEU A 92 9.60 -5.31 -0.96
N GLY A 93 10.18 -6.44 -1.33
CA GLY A 93 11.63 -6.64 -1.24
C GLY A 93 12.42 -5.67 -2.09
N GLU A 94 11.91 -5.31 -3.29
CA GLU A 94 12.57 -4.32 -4.15
C GLU A 94 12.45 -2.90 -3.60
N GLU A 95 11.32 -2.58 -2.97
CA GLU A 95 11.05 -1.22 -2.51
C GLU A 95 11.54 -0.96 -1.08
N ARG A 96 11.61 -1.98 -0.23
CA ARG A 96 11.98 -1.84 1.17
C ARG A 96 13.30 -1.08 1.40
N PRO A 97 14.38 -1.35 0.65
CA PRO A 97 15.63 -0.58 0.84
C PRO A 97 15.53 0.89 0.50
N LYS A 98 14.47 1.31 -0.20
CA LYS A 98 14.27 2.69 -0.66
C LYS A 98 13.50 3.57 0.32
N LEU A 99 12.96 2.97 1.40
CA LEU A 99 12.11 3.69 2.34
C LEU A 99 12.78 4.92 2.97
N GLY A 100 14.06 4.82 3.30
CA GLY A 100 14.80 5.95 3.84
C GLY A 100 14.92 7.11 2.86
N ASP A 101 15.14 6.79 1.58
CA ASP A 101 15.20 7.80 0.52
C ASP A 101 13.85 8.51 0.36
N TRP A 102 12.76 7.76 0.41
CA TRP A 102 11.41 8.36 0.32
C TRP A 102 11.15 9.31 1.48
N TRP A 103 11.58 8.94 2.67
CA TRP A 103 11.43 9.80 3.84
C TRP A 103 12.18 11.12 3.65
N GLU A 104 13.40 11.08 3.13
CA GLU A 104 14.20 12.28 2.88
C GLU A 104 13.66 13.12 1.75
N ARG A 105 13.24 12.49 0.64
CA ARG A 105 12.68 13.20 -0.52
C ARG A 105 11.27 13.72 -0.30
N ARG A 106 10.51 13.11 0.61
CA ARG A 106 9.09 13.37 0.85
C ARG A 106 8.19 12.92 -0.31
N TRP A 107 8.56 11.84 -0.96
CA TRP A 107 7.67 11.19 -1.96
C TRP A 107 8.09 9.77 -2.34
#